data_72c6169e841f3606c20f11b40a0ec4c9
#
_entry.id   72c6169e841f3606c20f11b40a0ec4c9
#
_cell.length_a   1.000
_cell.length_b   1.000
_cell.length_c   1.000
_cell.angle_alpha   90.00
_cell.angle_beta   90.00
_cell.angle_gamma   90.00
#
_symmetry.space_group_name_H-M   'P 1'
#
loop_
_entity.id
_entity.type
_entity.pdbx_description
1 polymer ?
#
loop_
_entity_poly.entity_id
_entity_poly.type
_entity_poly.pdbx_seq_one_letter_code
_entity_poly.pdbx_strand_id
1 'polypeptide(L)'
;MALLATCAITVAQEKNVAKDGNDKSKEPTLIFPAENIAPASNNTGKVYLSMLKGNGNTMITHFHFTPGSRNFWHYHPGVEQTLLVLDGEGYYQEEGSPKRLIKKGDVIISPANVSHWNGGTENSSLVCMTVTEHSVEGHVVQQRAVTDEEYRK
;
A
#
# COMPACT_ATOMS: atom_id res chain seq x y z
N MET A 1 34.48 34.98 -55.53
CA MET A 1 33.37 35.39 -54.64
C MET A 1 32.54 34.14 -54.35
N ALA A 2 32.70 33.57 -53.17
CA ALA A 2 31.98 32.39 -52.76
C ALA A 2 30.93 32.79 -51.75
N LEU A 3 29.66 32.50 -52.04
CA LEU A 3 28.51 32.78 -51.19
C LEU A 3 28.30 31.60 -50.23
N LEU A 4 28.52 31.86 -48.96
CA LEU A 4 28.19 30.91 -47.88
C LEU A 4 26.70 31.02 -47.51
N ALA A 5 25.93 30.00 -47.80
CA ALA A 5 24.55 29.86 -47.31
C ALA A 5 24.54 29.21 -45.92
N THR A 6 24.21 29.97 -44.91
CA THR A 6 23.98 29.47 -43.55
C THR A 6 22.57 28.85 -43.45
N CYS A 7 22.49 27.55 -43.27
CA CYS A 7 21.25 26.83 -43.01
C CYS A 7 20.96 26.92 -41.50
N ALA A 8 19.94 27.69 -41.10
CA ALA A 8 19.45 27.74 -39.71
C ALA A 8 18.52 26.53 -39.50
N ILE A 9 18.91 25.60 -38.66
CA ILE A 9 18.07 24.52 -38.21
C ILE A 9 17.26 25.02 -37.00
N THR A 10 15.96 25.24 -37.21
CA THR A 10 15.03 25.56 -36.13
C THR A 10 14.61 24.23 -35.47
N VAL A 11 15.10 24.00 -34.26
CA VAL A 11 14.64 22.88 -33.44
C VAL A 11 13.31 23.29 -32.83
N ALA A 12 12.21 22.70 -33.30
CA ALA A 12 10.91 22.81 -32.68
C ALA A 12 10.91 21.98 -31.38
N GLN A 13 10.84 22.68 -30.26
CA GLN A 13 10.69 22.07 -28.95
C GLN A 13 9.22 21.66 -28.77
N GLU A 14 8.91 20.39 -29.01
CA GLU A 14 7.61 19.82 -28.64
C GLU A 14 7.48 19.82 -27.12
N LYS A 15 6.58 20.64 -26.62
CA LYS A 15 6.13 20.59 -25.23
C LYS A 15 5.26 19.35 -25.08
N ASN A 16 5.83 18.28 -24.56
CA ASN A 16 5.07 17.14 -24.02
C ASN A 16 4.31 17.63 -22.79
N VAL A 17 3.07 18.02 -22.98
CA VAL A 17 2.10 18.17 -21.89
C VAL A 17 1.70 16.76 -21.49
N ALA A 18 2.25 16.28 -20.38
CA ALA A 18 1.76 15.07 -19.74
C ALA A 18 0.28 15.28 -19.39
N LYS A 19 -0.61 14.60 -20.09
CA LYS A 19 -2.01 14.52 -19.70
C LYS A 19 -2.07 13.60 -18.49
N ASP A 20 -2.28 14.16 -17.30
CA ASP A 20 -2.76 13.47 -16.11
C ASP A 20 -4.17 12.91 -16.42
N GLY A 21 -4.19 11.79 -17.09
CA GLY A 21 -5.38 10.97 -17.25
C GLY A 21 -5.43 9.97 -16.10
N ASN A 22 -6.10 10.34 -15.01
CA ASN A 22 -6.48 9.40 -13.96
C ASN A 22 -7.50 8.40 -14.53
N ASP A 23 -7.03 7.48 -15.34
CA ASP A 23 -7.81 6.35 -15.86
C ASP A 23 -8.00 5.33 -14.72
N LYS A 24 -9.14 5.45 -14.04
CA LYS A 24 -9.57 4.55 -12.96
C LYS A 24 -9.76 3.09 -13.39
N SER A 25 -9.51 2.74 -14.65
CA SER A 25 -9.72 1.41 -15.21
C SER A 25 -8.47 0.54 -15.29
N LYS A 26 -7.27 1.09 -15.08
CA LYS A 26 -6.05 0.30 -15.06
C LYS A 26 -5.74 -0.19 -13.66
N GLU A 27 -5.71 -1.52 -13.52
CA GLU A 27 -5.12 -2.16 -12.35
C GLU A 27 -3.69 -1.61 -12.14
N PRO A 28 -3.32 -1.17 -10.93
CA PRO A 28 -2.01 -0.58 -10.73
C PRO A 28 -0.90 -1.59 -11.01
N THR A 29 0.17 -1.11 -11.64
CA THR A 29 1.37 -1.92 -11.84
C THR A 29 2.05 -2.07 -10.48
N LEU A 30 1.87 -3.22 -9.85
CA LEU A 30 2.53 -3.57 -8.61
C LEU A 30 3.99 -3.94 -8.89
N ILE A 31 4.92 -3.52 -8.02
CA ILE A 31 6.32 -3.96 -8.07
C ILE A 31 6.40 -5.48 -8.00
N PHE A 32 5.57 -6.07 -7.14
CA PHE A 32 5.34 -7.50 -7.06
C PHE A 32 3.92 -7.78 -7.54
N PRO A 33 3.73 -8.57 -8.61
CA PRO A 33 2.40 -8.91 -9.11
C PRO A 33 1.55 -9.50 -8.00
N ALA A 34 0.29 -9.06 -7.90
CA ALA A 34 -0.64 -9.64 -6.96
C ALA A 34 -0.98 -11.07 -7.39
N GLU A 35 -0.67 -12.05 -6.54
CA GLU A 35 -1.00 -13.45 -6.79
C GLU A 35 -2.47 -13.73 -6.46
N ASN A 36 -3.02 -13.01 -5.49
CA ASN A 36 -4.34 -13.27 -4.95
C ASN A 36 -5.08 -11.99 -4.55
N ILE A 37 -6.40 -12.08 -4.50
CA ILE A 37 -7.26 -11.10 -3.83
C ILE A 37 -7.46 -11.60 -2.39
N ALA A 38 -7.24 -10.72 -1.42
CA ALA A 38 -7.43 -11.06 -0.02
C ALA A 38 -8.91 -11.41 0.28
N PRO A 39 -9.16 -12.40 1.14
CA PRO A 39 -10.52 -12.82 1.48
C PRO A 39 -11.36 -11.66 2.06
N ALA A 40 -12.61 -11.53 1.60
CA ALA A 40 -13.54 -10.54 2.12
C ALA A 40 -13.88 -10.73 3.62
N SER A 41 -13.60 -11.91 4.18
CA SER A 41 -13.73 -12.16 5.61
C SER A 41 -12.74 -11.39 6.48
N ASN A 42 -11.68 -10.84 5.89
CA ASN A 42 -10.60 -10.15 6.59
C ASN A 42 -10.43 -8.70 6.13
N ASN A 43 -11.24 -8.25 5.16
CA ASN A 43 -11.09 -6.92 4.54
C ASN A 43 -12.44 -6.32 4.16
N THR A 44 -12.52 -4.99 4.25
CA THR A 44 -13.56 -4.20 3.61
C THR A 44 -13.01 -3.64 2.30
N GLY A 45 -13.76 -3.78 1.21
CA GLY A 45 -13.30 -3.36 -0.12
C GLY A 45 -12.32 -4.36 -0.75
N LYS A 46 -11.64 -3.93 -1.81
CA LYS A 46 -10.78 -4.80 -2.61
C LYS A 46 -9.32 -4.62 -2.22
N VAL A 47 -8.69 -5.69 -1.78
CA VAL A 47 -7.29 -5.74 -1.36
C VAL A 47 -6.59 -6.84 -2.13
N TYR A 48 -5.49 -6.50 -2.78
CA TYR A 48 -4.63 -7.46 -3.47
C TYR A 48 -3.42 -7.78 -2.59
N LEU A 49 -2.93 -9.00 -2.68
CA LEU A 49 -1.75 -9.42 -1.94
C LEU A 49 -0.87 -10.38 -2.75
N SER A 50 0.42 -10.33 -2.46
CA SER A 50 1.40 -11.33 -2.85
C SER A 50 2.19 -11.76 -1.63
N MET A 51 2.20 -13.04 -1.35
CA MET A 51 3.09 -13.60 -0.32
C MET A 51 4.45 -13.85 -0.95
N LEU A 52 5.45 -13.09 -0.51
CA LEU A 52 6.83 -13.27 -0.93
C LEU A 52 7.46 -14.28 0.01
N LYS A 53 7.83 -15.43 -0.50
CA LYS A 53 8.41 -16.49 0.33
C LYS A 53 9.76 -16.05 0.90
N GLY A 54 9.83 -15.96 2.24
CA GLY A 54 11.09 -15.98 2.98
C GLY A 54 11.54 -17.43 3.22
N ASN A 55 12.82 -17.63 3.41
CA ASN A 55 13.37 -18.88 3.92
C ASN A 55 13.36 -18.80 5.47
N GLY A 56 12.51 -19.57 6.13
CA GLY A 56 12.52 -19.68 7.59
C GLY A 56 11.38 -18.91 8.27
N ASN A 57 11.69 -18.16 9.33
CA ASN A 57 10.70 -17.61 10.26
C ASN A 57 10.13 -16.25 9.86
N THR A 58 10.45 -15.71 8.68
CA THR A 58 9.98 -14.40 8.26
C THR A 58 8.96 -14.52 7.13
N MET A 59 7.81 -13.90 7.33
CA MET A 59 6.78 -13.72 6.31
C MET A 59 6.86 -12.30 5.76
N ILE A 60 6.98 -12.18 4.45
CA ILE A 60 6.94 -10.91 3.74
C ILE A 60 5.71 -10.92 2.85
N THR A 61 4.83 -9.95 3.04
CA THR A 61 3.61 -9.83 2.23
C THR A 61 3.53 -8.44 1.63
N HIS A 62 3.35 -8.40 0.33
CA HIS A 62 3.06 -7.17 -0.39
C HIS A 62 1.54 -6.99 -0.50
N PHE A 63 1.05 -5.83 -0.11
CA PHE A 63 -0.36 -5.46 -0.17
C PHE A 63 -0.59 -4.26 -1.06
N HIS A 64 -1.72 -4.28 -1.75
CA HIS A 64 -2.28 -3.12 -2.40
C HIS A 64 -3.75 -2.97 -1.96
N PHE A 65 -3.99 -1.96 -1.17
CA PHE A 65 -5.31 -1.52 -0.76
C PHE A 65 -5.83 -0.51 -1.78
N THR A 66 -6.97 -0.80 -2.41
CA THR A 66 -7.63 0.19 -3.28
C THR A 66 -8.22 1.34 -2.46
N PRO A 67 -8.57 2.50 -3.06
CA PRO A 67 -9.22 3.58 -2.32
C PRO A 67 -10.45 3.09 -1.53
N GLY A 68 -10.54 3.46 -0.27
CA GLY A 68 -11.60 3.06 0.65
C GLY A 68 -11.48 1.65 1.23
N SER A 69 -10.55 0.82 0.72
CA SER A 69 -10.38 -0.53 1.25
C SER A 69 -9.47 -0.56 2.48
N ARG A 70 -9.72 -1.51 3.37
CA ARG A 70 -8.99 -1.68 4.62
C ARG A 70 -9.09 -3.10 5.13
N ASN A 71 -8.07 -3.56 5.85
CA ASN A 71 -8.17 -4.82 6.57
C ASN A 71 -9.02 -4.66 7.84
N PHE A 72 -9.41 -5.78 8.43
CA PHE A 72 -10.09 -5.81 9.72
C PHE A 72 -9.09 -5.52 10.84
N TRP A 73 -9.58 -5.19 12.01
CA TRP A 73 -8.79 -5.19 13.23
C TRP A 73 -8.14 -6.55 13.40
N HIS A 74 -6.84 -6.57 13.70
CA HIS A 74 -6.08 -7.79 13.91
C HIS A 74 -4.83 -7.48 14.74
N TYR A 75 -4.20 -8.53 15.25
CA TYR A 75 -2.90 -8.41 15.92
C TYR A 75 -2.01 -9.61 15.59
N HIS A 76 -0.73 -9.48 15.89
CA HIS A 76 0.28 -10.52 15.70
C HIS A 76 0.70 -11.05 17.08
N PRO A 77 0.39 -12.34 17.40
CA PRO A 77 0.72 -12.90 18.71
C PRO A 77 2.24 -12.98 18.92
N GLY A 78 2.74 -12.32 19.95
CA GLY A 78 4.11 -12.42 20.41
C GLY A 78 5.19 -11.83 19.51
N VAL A 79 4.83 -11.24 18.35
CA VAL A 79 5.79 -10.67 17.40
C VAL A 79 5.33 -9.29 16.91
N GLU A 80 6.29 -8.46 16.53
CA GLU A 80 6.05 -7.17 15.88
C GLU A 80 5.82 -7.37 14.39
N GLN A 81 5.07 -6.44 13.80
CA GLN A 81 4.99 -6.31 12.34
C GLN A 81 5.62 -4.99 11.91
N THR A 82 6.54 -5.04 10.97
CA THR A 82 7.01 -3.85 10.26
C THR A 82 6.22 -3.66 8.98
N LEU A 83 5.63 -2.48 8.78
CA LEU A 83 4.94 -2.07 7.56
C LEU A 83 5.75 -0.96 6.88
N LEU A 84 6.10 -1.18 5.62
CA LEU A 84 6.86 -0.27 4.77
C LEU A 84 5.92 0.29 3.71
N VAL A 85 5.67 1.60 3.69
CA VAL A 85 4.82 2.21 2.67
C VAL A 85 5.63 2.44 1.39
N LEU A 86 5.27 1.73 0.33
CA LEU A 86 5.97 1.75 -0.96
C LEU A 86 5.43 2.81 -1.92
N ASP A 87 4.10 3.04 -1.88
CA ASP A 87 3.46 4.04 -2.72
C ASP A 87 2.07 4.43 -2.19
N GLY A 88 1.58 5.61 -2.62
CA GLY A 88 0.28 6.13 -2.24
C GLY A 88 0.19 6.63 -0.81
N GLU A 89 -1.05 6.73 -0.33
CA GLU A 89 -1.40 7.18 1.02
C GLU A 89 -2.46 6.29 1.63
N GLY A 90 -2.40 6.11 2.93
CA GLY A 90 -3.35 5.29 3.66
C GLY A 90 -3.51 5.70 5.11
N TYR A 91 -4.31 4.95 5.81
CA TYR A 91 -4.49 5.09 7.24
C TYR A 91 -3.91 3.89 7.98
N TYR A 92 -3.43 4.17 9.18
CA TYR A 92 -3.02 3.18 10.17
C TYR A 92 -3.57 3.60 11.54
N GLN A 93 -4.04 2.63 12.30
CA GLN A 93 -4.54 2.88 13.66
C GLN A 93 -4.25 1.68 14.56
N GLU A 94 -3.74 1.94 15.74
CA GLU A 94 -3.69 1.01 16.87
C GLU A 94 -4.91 1.20 17.77
N GLU A 95 -5.38 0.15 18.40
CA GLU A 95 -6.51 0.22 19.33
C GLU A 95 -6.19 1.18 20.48
N GLY A 96 -7.13 2.06 20.78
CA GLY A 96 -6.97 3.09 21.82
C GLY A 96 -6.14 4.32 21.37
N SER A 97 -5.64 4.34 20.15
CA SER A 97 -4.84 5.45 19.60
C SER A 97 -5.59 6.18 18.48
N PRO A 98 -5.27 7.46 18.22
CA PRO A 98 -5.81 8.17 17.07
C PRO A 98 -5.38 7.52 15.75
N LYS A 99 -6.29 7.51 14.77
CA LYS A 99 -5.96 7.17 13.38
C LYS A 99 -4.93 8.18 12.83
N ARG A 100 -3.95 7.69 12.11
CA ARG A 100 -2.91 8.51 11.47
C ARG A 100 -2.82 8.26 9.98
N LEU A 101 -2.55 9.31 9.23
CA LEU A 101 -2.20 9.22 7.82
C LEU A 101 -0.77 8.69 7.68
N ILE A 102 -0.59 7.72 6.80
CA ILE A 102 0.70 7.17 6.40
C ILE A 102 0.88 7.34 4.89
N LYS A 103 2.12 7.56 4.46
CA LYS A 103 2.44 7.87 3.06
C LYS A 103 3.75 7.22 2.63
N LYS A 104 4.00 7.22 1.34
CA LYS A 104 5.21 6.68 0.73
C LYS A 104 6.48 7.08 1.49
N GLY A 105 7.27 6.09 1.84
CA GLY A 105 8.52 6.22 2.61
C GLY A 105 8.35 6.04 4.12
N ASP A 106 7.12 6.03 4.64
CA ASP A 106 6.89 5.79 6.06
C ASP A 106 7.17 4.32 6.42
N VAL A 107 7.69 4.14 7.62
CA VAL A 107 7.90 2.84 8.26
C VAL A 107 7.11 2.82 9.56
N ILE A 108 6.25 1.83 9.71
CA ILE A 108 5.40 1.63 10.86
C ILE A 108 5.80 0.33 11.54
N ILE A 109 5.98 0.36 12.85
CA ILE A 109 6.18 -0.84 13.66
C ILE A 109 4.92 -1.02 14.49
N SER A 110 4.18 -2.09 14.22
CA SER A 110 3.02 -2.51 14.99
C SER A 110 3.52 -3.41 16.12
N PRO A 111 3.35 -3.02 17.40
CA PRO A 111 3.86 -3.82 18.52
C PRO A 111 3.19 -5.19 18.62
N ALA A 112 3.89 -6.16 19.18
CA ALA A 112 3.34 -7.48 19.47
C ALA A 112 2.05 -7.39 20.30
N ASN A 113 1.05 -8.17 19.95
CA ASN A 113 -0.25 -8.25 20.66
C ASN A 113 -1.10 -6.97 20.65
N VAL A 114 -0.70 -5.92 19.93
CA VAL A 114 -1.48 -4.70 19.82
C VAL A 114 -2.38 -4.78 18.59
N SER A 115 -3.70 -4.68 18.81
CA SER A 115 -4.69 -4.64 17.74
C SER A 115 -4.49 -3.39 16.89
N HIS A 116 -4.49 -3.57 15.58
CA HIS A 116 -4.34 -2.48 14.61
C HIS A 116 -5.05 -2.80 13.30
N TRP A 117 -5.19 -1.80 12.47
CA TRP A 117 -5.63 -1.93 11.08
C TRP A 117 -4.92 -0.91 10.20
N ASN A 118 -4.90 -1.18 8.89
CA ASN A 118 -4.44 -0.26 7.85
C ASN A 118 -5.29 -0.39 6.58
N GLY A 119 -5.22 0.62 5.72
CA GLY A 119 -5.95 0.64 4.46
C GLY A 119 -5.66 1.87 3.64
N GLY A 120 -6.18 1.95 2.41
CA GLY A 120 -6.13 3.15 1.58
C GLY A 120 -6.95 4.28 2.18
N THR A 121 -6.69 5.52 1.79
CA THR A 121 -7.62 6.62 2.06
C THR A 121 -8.83 6.53 1.15
N GLU A 122 -9.82 7.40 1.33
CA GLU A 122 -11.01 7.44 0.46
C GLU A 122 -10.63 7.70 -1.02
N ASN A 123 -9.51 8.38 -1.25
CA ASN A 123 -9.11 8.88 -2.56
C ASN A 123 -7.79 8.31 -3.07
N SER A 124 -7.04 7.59 -2.24
CA SER A 124 -5.73 7.05 -2.60
C SER A 124 -5.63 5.56 -2.26
N SER A 125 -4.94 4.83 -3.12
CA SER A 125 -4.46 3.49 -2.80
C SER A 125 -3.31 3.57 -1.79
N LEU A 126 -3.17 2.53 -0.98
CA LEU A 126 -1.99 2.27 -0.16
C LEU A 126 -1.30 1.02 -0.70
N VAL A 127 -0.06 1.19 -1.16
CA VAL A 127 0.81 0.07 -1.52
C VAL A 127 1.85 -0.10 -0.43
N CYS A 128 1.89 -1.24 0.21
CA CYS A 128 2.82 -1.48 1.32
C CYS A 128 3.35 -2.91 1.32
N MET A 129 4.45 -3.08 2.02
CA MET A 129 5.03 -4.38 2.32
C MET A 129 5.02 -4.57 3.83
N THR A 130 4.62 -5.74 4.28
CA THR A 130 4.73 -6.12 5.68
C THR A 130 5.80 -7.18 5.86
N VAL A 131 6.55 -7.05 6.94
CA VAL A 131 7.54 -8.03 7.38
C VAL A 131 7.15 -8.44 8.79
N THR A 132 6.87 -9.74 8.98
CA THR A 132 6.43 -10.30 10.26
C THR A 132 7.21 -11.58 10.53
N GLU A 133 7.74 -11.73 11.72
CA GLU A 133 8.35 -13.00 12.11
C GLU A 133 7.30 -14.07 12.37
N HIS A 134 7.71 -15.30 12.28
CA HIS A 134 6.85 -16.44 12.57
C HIS A 134 6.76 -16.63 14.09
N SER A 135 5.56 -16.55 14.64
CA SER A 135 5.29 -16.88 16.02
C SER A 135 4.83 -18.34 16.15
N VAL A 136 5.21 -18.98 17.26
CA VAL A 136 4.67 -20.31 17.62
C VAL A 136 3.19 -20.27 17.92
N GLU A 137 2.62 -19.10 18.20
CA GLU A 137 1.19 -18.87 18.48
C GLU A 137 0.37 -18.58 17.22
N GLY A 138 1.01 -18.52 16.05
CA GLY A 138 0.39 -18.22 14.76
C GLY A 138 0.83 -16.87 14.20
N HIS A 139 0.38 -16.53 12.99
CA HIS A 139 0.84 -15.32 12.28
C HIS A 139 -0.01 -14.09 12.54
N VAL A 140 -1.31 -14.28 12.67
CA VAL A 140 -2.29 -13.19 12.80
C VAL A 140 -3.57 -13.70 13.44
N VAL A 141 -4.11 -12.92 14.36
CA VAL A 141 -5.43 -13.15 14.93
C VAL A 141 -6.37 -12.08 14.36
N GLN A 142 -7.28 -12.53 13.51
CA GLN A 142 -8.30 -11.68 12.91
C GLN A 142 -9.40 -11.36 13.92
N GLN A 143 -9.88 -10.13 13.89
CA GLN A 143 -10.92 -9.63 14.78
C GLN A 143 -12.10 -9.09 13.97
N ARG A 144 -12.78 -8.06 14.48
CA ARG A 144 -13.93 -7.44 13.83
C ARG A 144 -13.55 -6.52 12.65
N ALA A 145 -14.51 -6.27 11.79
CA ALA A 145 -14.35 -5.26 10.75
C ALA A 145 -14.17 -3.85 11.37
N VAL A 146 -13.39 -3.03 10.69
CA VAL A 146 -13.35 -1.58 10.94
C VAL A 146 -14.65 -0.98 10.40
N THR A 147 -15.43 -0.32 11.26
CA THR A 147 -16.67 0.30 10.84
C THR A 147 -16.44 1.52 9.95
N ASP A 148 -17.43 1.91 9.16
CA ASP A 148 -17.34 3.11 8.35
C ASP A 148 -17.21 4.39 9.20
N GLU A 149 -17.74 4.38 10.42
CA GLU A 149 -17.58 5.49 11.35
C GLU A 149 -16.14 5.60 11.87
N GLU A 150 -15.51 4.48 12.25
CA GLU A 150 -14.09 4.45 12.66
C GLU A 150 -13.17 4.86 11.50
N TYR A 151 -13.48 4.39 10.28
CA TYR A 151 -12.69 4.71 9.12
C TYR A 151 -12.75 6.20 8.74
N ARG A 152 -13.88 6.89 8.97
CA ARG A 152 -14.05 8.31 8.61
C ARG A 152 -13.63 9.29 9.70
N LYS A 153 -13.56 8.88 10.97
CA LYS A 153 -13.05 9.70 12.07
C LYS A 153 -11.56 9.95 11.98
#